data_5e23b71cf2a31f2a83a336328a3448fb
#
_entry.id   5e23b71cf2a31f2a83a336328a3448fb
#
_cell.length_a   1.000
_cell.length_b   1.000
_cell.length_c   1.000
_cell.angle_alpha   90.00
_cell.angle_beta   90.00
_cell.angle_gamma   90.00
#
_symmetry.space_group_name_H-M   'P 1'
#
loop_
_entity.id
_entity.type
_entity.pdbx_description
1 polymer ?
#
loop_
_entity_poly.entity_id
_entity_poly.type
_entity_poly.pdbx_seq_one_letter_code
_entity_poly.pdbx_strand_id
1 'polypeptide(L)'
;MRISKRLVLLGLLLSLVVRTGHATMRVVQKEISVSRALAGRVLVRGTDEPASGVTVELCSSDWKTVVTSTKTDENGHFSLEQPATGKLFYIRVSAPGMDIYEFRVRIQKHTAPELTIHLSVAT
;
A
#
# COMPACT_ATOMS: atom_id res chain seq x y z
N MET A 1 -8.93 -20.51 47.54
CA MET A 1 -8.96 -20.20 47.18
C MET A 1 -8.42 -19.96 46.32
N ARG A 2 -8.21 -19.99 45.59
CA ARG A 2 -7.77 -19.88 44.84
C ARG A 2 -8.47 -19.35 43.75
N ILE A 3 -9.10 -18.66 43.57
CA ILE A 3 -9.97 -18.09 42.67
C ILE A 3 -9.33 -17.15 41.75
N SER A 4 -8.29 -16.52 42.16
CA SER A 4 -7.60 -15.57 41.30
C SER A 4 -7.08 -16.21 40.03
N LYS A 5 -6.82 -17.49 40.08
CA LYS A 5 -6.34 -18.11 38.88
C LYS A 5 -7.35 -18.13 37.79
N ARG A 6 -8.54 -18.27 38.16
CA ARG A 6 -9.57 -18.31 37.19
C ARG A 6 -9.79 -17.00 36.54
N LEU A 7 -9.59 -15.97 37.27
CA LEU A 7 -9.73 -14.62 36.74
C LEU A 7 -8.73 -14.37 35.65
N VAL A 8 -7.55 -14.88 35.83
CA VAL A 8 -6.51 -14.70 34.84
C VAL A 8 -6.90 -15.39 33.55
N LEU A 9 -7.50 -16.53 33.64
CA LEU A 9 -7.93 -17.22 32.45
C LEU A 9 -8.94 -16.43 31.68
N LEU A 10 -9.85 -15.81 32.37
CA LEU A 10 -10.84 -15.01 31.72
C LEU A 10 -10.23 -13.87 30.93
N GLY A 11 -9.25 -13.26 31.51
CA GLY A 11 -8.57 -12.18 30.81
C GLY A 11 -7.96 -12.66 29.52
N LEU A 12 -7.36 -13.82 29.55
CA LEU A 12 -6.76 -14.35 28.34
C LEU A 12 -7.78 -14.62 27.25
N LEU A 13 -8.90 -15.13 27.64
CA LEU A 13 -9.94 -15.39 26.67
C LEU A 13 -10.40 -14.13 25.99
N LEU A 14 -10.54 -13.06 26.73
CA LEU A 14 -10.94 -11.81 26.15
C LEU A 14 -9.93 -11.33 25.13
N SER A 15 -8.66 -11.51 25.42
CA SER A 15 -7.63 -11.11 24.48
C SER A 15 -7.76 -11.84 23.17
N LEU A 16 -8.06 -13.11 23.22
CA LEU A 16 -8.21 -13.85 21.99
C LEU A 16 -9.40 -13.37 21.19
N VAL A 17 -10.48 -13.10 21.85
CA VAL A 17 -11.67 -12.63 21.15
C VAL A 17 -11.39 -11.34 20.41
N VAL A 18 -10.65 -10.46 21.03
CA VAL A 18 -10.38 -9.18 20.42
C VAL A 18 -9.64 -9.32 19.10
N ARG A 19 -8.78 -10.32 19.00
CA ARG A 19 -8.00 -10.45 17.79
C ARG A 19 -8.71 -11.15 16.65
N THR A 20 -9.77 -11.82 16.92
CA THR A 20 -10.49 -12.49 15.84
C THR A 20 -11.31 -11.49 15.06
N GLY A 21 -11.44 -11.72 13.80
CA GLY A 21 -12.27 -10.91 12.95
C GLY A 21 -11.63 -9.66 12.40
N HIS A 22 -10.39 -9.39 12.74
CA HIS A 22 -9.69 -8.25 12.17
C HIS A 22 -9.04 -8.63 10.86
N ALA A 23 -9.21 -7.78 9.85
CA ALA A 23 -8.51 -7.94 8.60
C ALA A 23 -7.02 -7.69 8.82
N THR A 24 -6.19 -8.47 8.15
CA THR A 24 -4.74 -8.34 8.25
C THR A 24 -4.23 -7.70 6.99
N MET A 25 -3.61 -6.54 7.14
CA MET A 25 -2.97 -5.87 6.01
C MET A 25 -1.65 -6.56 5.72
N ARG A 26 -1.43 -6.84 4.48
CA ARG A 26 -0.20 -7.49 4.03
C ARG A 26 0.57 -6.55 3.15
N VAL A 27 1.88 -6.72 3.13
CA VAL A 27 2.73 -6.03 2.17
C VAL A 27 2.90 -6.95 0.98
N VAL A 28 2.42 -6.49 -0.16
CA VAL A 28 2.52 -7.25 -1.41
C VAL A 28 3.65 -6.63 -2.21
N GLN A 29 4.72 -7.39 -2.44
CA GLN A 29 5.85 -6.92 -3.22
C GLN A 29 5.70 -7.41 -4.64
N LYS A 30 5.81 -6.49 -5.57
CA LYS A 30 5.68 -6.80 -6.98
C LYS A 30 7.01 -6.63 -7.67
N GLU A 31 7.08 -7.21 -8.86
CA GLU A 31 8.26 -7.07 -9.69
C GLU A 31 8.35 -5.65 -10.25
N ILE A 32 9.40 -5.41 -10.97
CA ILE A 32 9.64 -4.08 -11.55
C ILE A 32 8.60 -3.79 -12.61
N SER A 33 7.95 -2.64 -12.47
CA SER A 33 7.05 -2.11 -13.48
C SER A 33 7.79 -1.09 -14.33
N VAL A 34 7.34 -0.94 -15.55
CA VAL A 34 7.90 0.05 -16.47
C VAL A 34 6.84 1.11 -16.71
N SER A 35 7.22 2.37 -16.58
CA SER A 35 6.29 3.47 -16.76
C SER A 35 7.00 4.66 -17.40
N ARG A 36 6.23 5.53 -18.06
CA ARG A 36 6.82 6.74 -18.63
C ARG A 36 7.02 7.84 -17.59
N ALA A 37 6.37 7.74 -16.45
CA ALA A 37 6.51 8.72 -15.38
C ALA A 37 6.04 8.11 -14.08
N LEU A 38 6.32 8.78 -12.95
CA LEU A 38 5.78 8.38 -11.66
C LEU A 38 4.37 8.95 -11.52
N ALA A 39 3.48 8.47 -12.36
CA ALA A 39 2.10 8.93 -12.43
C ALA A 39 1.23 7.81 -12.94
N GLY A 40 -0.03 7.82 -12.56
CA GLY A 40 -0.96 6.81 -13.00
C GLY A 40 -2.26 6.82 -12.23
N ARG A 41 -2.89 5.66 -12.15
CA ARG A 41 -4.18 5.51 -11.48
C ARG A 41 -4.14 4.34 -10.52
N VAL A 42 -4.94 4.47 -9.48
CA VAL A 42 -5.17 3.39 -8.52
C VAL A 42 -6.63 2.99 -8.60
N LEU A 43 -6.86 1.71 -8.81
CA LEU A 43 -8.19 1.13 -8.92
C LEU A 43 -8.37 0.06 -7.87
N VAL A 44 -9.62 -0.23 -7.52
CA VAL A 44 -9.93 -1.31 -6.61
C VAL A 44 -9.99 -2.61 -7.40
N ARG A 45 -9.24 -3.61 -6.95
CA ARG A 45 -9.21 -4.91 -7.64
C ARG A 45 -10.60 -5.55 -7.59
N GLY A 46 -11.03 -6.02 -8.73
CA GLY A 46 -12.30 -6.71 -8.86
C GLY A 46 -13.40 -5.84 -9.44
N THR A 47 -13.48 -4.58 -9.07
CA THR A 47 -14.51 -3.67 -9.58
C THR A 47 -13.95 -2.66 -10.56
N ASP A 48 -12.63 -2.43 -10.52
CA ASP A 48 -11.95 -1.40 -11.30
C ASP A 48 -12.47 0.00 -11.04
N GLU A 49 -13.08 0.21 -9.87
CA GLU A 49 -13.49 1.55 -9.47
C GLU A 49 -12.26 2.37 -9.05
N PRO A 50 -12.25 3.67 -9.36
CA PRO A 50 -11.17 4.54 -8.92
C PRO A 50 -11.06 4.57 -7.40
N ALA A 51 -9.84 4.49 -6.89
CA ALA A 51 -9.58 4.55 -5.46
C ALA A 51 -9.08 5.95 -5.10
N SER A 52 -9.91 6.72 -4.44
CA SER A 52 -9.61 8.08 -4.03
C SER A 52 -8.94 8.11 -2.67
N GLY A 53 -8.07 9.09 -2.43
CA GLY A 53 -7.46 9.28 -1.13
C GLY A 53 -6.41 8.24 -0.75
N VAL A 54 -5.92 7.50 -1.73
CA VAL A 54 -4.88 6.49 -1.50
C VAL A 54 -3.53 7.19 -1.42
N THR A 55 -2.72 6.80 -0.45
CA THR A 55 -1.39 7.36 -0.27
C THR A 55 -0.41 6.66 -1.21
N VAL A 56 0.31 7.45 -1.99
CA VAL A 56 1.36 6.96 -2.89
C VAL A 56 2.66 7.62 -2.47
N GLU A 57 3.64 6.79 -2.12
CA GLU A 57 4.91 7.26 -1.57
C GLU A 57 6.07 6.86 -2.45
N LEU A 58 6.99 7.79 -2.66
CA LEU A 58 8.29 7.48 -3.23
C LEU A 58 9.23 7.25 -2.05
N CYS A 59 9.81 6.07 -1.99
CA CYS A 59 10.62 5.65 -0.86
C CYS A 59 12.08 5.48 -1.23
N SER A 60 12.93 5.45 -0.20
CA SER A 60 14.33 5.05 -0.37
C SER A 60 14.41 3.57 -0.73
N SER A 61 15.58 3.14 -1.19
CA SER A 61 15.74 1.75 -1.66
C SER A 61 15.59 0.71 -0.56
N ASP A 62 15.72 1.11 0.70
CA ASP A 62 15.51 0.20 1.82
C ASP A 62 14.10 0.31 2.40
N TRP A 63 13.22 1.10 1.78
CA TRP A 63 11.84 1.33 2.18
C TRP A 63 11.66 2.06 3.51
N LYS A 64 12.72 2.55 4.10
CA LYS A 64 12.64 3.14 5.44
C LYS A 64 12.36 4.62 5.46
N THR A 65 12.65 5.31 4.37
CA THR A 65 12.47 6.76 4.29
C THR A 65 11.51 7.09 3.17
N VAL A 66 10.55 7.96 3.44
CA VAL A 66 9.65 8.49 2.43
C VAL A 66 10.29 9.75 1.88
N VAL A 67 10.59 9.76 0.59
CA VAL A 67 11.21 10.90 -0.07
C VAL A 67 10.17 11.95 -0.40
N THR A 68 9.03 11.52 -0.94
CA THR A 68 7.90 12.39 -1.22
C THR A 68 6.64 11.55 -1.28
N SER A 69 5.49 12.18 -1.14
CA SER A 69 4.23 11.45 -1.18
C SER A 69 3.13 12.30 -1.77
N THR A 70 2.08 11.64 -2.20
CA THR A 70 0.88 12.29 -2.69
C THR A 70 -0.32 11.39 -2.39
N LYS A 71 -1.51 11.89 -2.70
CA LYS A 71 -2.73 11.09 -2.59
C LYS A 71 -3.45 11.10 -3.91
N THR A 72 -4.18 10.02 -4.19
CA THR A 72 -4.99 9.98 -5.40
C THR A 72 -6.17 10.93 -5.28
N ASP A 73 -6.57 11.48 -6.41
CA ASP A 73 -7.75 12.33 -6.50
C ASP A 73 -9.02 11.47 -6.61
N GLU A 74 -10.16 12.13 -6.83
CA GLU A 74 -11.44 11.42 -6.90
C GLU A 74 -11.56 10.48 -8.09
N ASN A 75 -10.70 10.61 -9.07
CA ASN A 75 -10.65 9.70 -10.21
C ASN A 75 -9.55 8.66 -10.06
N GLY A 76 -8.92 8.61 -8.91
CA GLY A 76 -7.85 7.65 -8.63
C GLY A 76 -6.51 8.02 -9.23
N HIS A 77 -6.36 9.21 -9.78
CA HIS A 77 -5.10 9.63 -10.41
C HIS A 77 -4.11 10.16 -9.38
N PHE A 78 -2.84 9.94 -9.65
CA PHE A 78 -1.76 10.48 -8.84
C PHE A 78 -0.59 10.88 -9.72
N SER A 79 0.26 11.75 -9.20
CA SER A 79 1.50 12.14 -9.84
C SER A 79 2.51 12.48 -8.76
N LEU A 80 3.71 11.91 -8.86
CA LEU A 80 4.82 12.17 -7.96
C LEU A 80 5.91 12.90 -8.71
N GLU A 81 6.55 13.85 -8.03
CA GLU A 81 7.74 14.48 -8.59
C GLU A 81 8.88 13.48 -8.61
N GLN A 82 9.57 13.42 -9.73
CA GLN A 82 10.73 12.56 -9.89
C GLN A 82 11.99 13.31 -9.49
N PRO A 83 12.89 12.66 -8.75
CA PRO A 83 14.22 13.24 -8.56
C PRO A 83 14.92 13.38 -9.91
N ALA A 84 15.84 14.32 -10.00
CA ALA A 84 16.56 14.57 -11.25
C ALA A 84 17.38 13.38 -11.70
N THR A 85 17.81 12.54 -10.76
CA THR A 85 18.62 11.37 -11.05
C THR A 85 17.89 10.14 -10.54
N GLY A 86 18.21 9.01 -11.12
CA GLY A 86 17.61 7.77 -10.67
C GLY A 86 16.89 7.09 -11.81
N LYS A 87 17.13 5.80 -11.95
CA LYS A 87 16.51 5.01 -13.00
C LYS A 87 15.49 4.04 -12.46
N LEU A 88 15.57 3.77 -11.18
CA LEU A 88 14.68 2.83 -10.52
C LEU A 88 14.12 3.50 -9.28
N PHE A 89 12.82 3.51 -9.16
CA PHE A 89 12.13 4.18 -8.07
C PHE A 89 11.34 3.16 -7.25
N TYR A 90 11.25 3.39 -5.95
CA TYR A 90 10.61 2.49 -5.00
C TYR A 90 9.30 3.12 -4.56
N ILE A 91 8.19 2.49 -4.91
CA ILE A 91 6.85 3.05 -4.70
C ILE A 91 6.07 2.19 -3.72
N ARG A 92 5.47 2.84 -2.74
CA ARG A 92 4.57 2.20 -1.79
C ARG A 92 3.19 2.83 -1.92
N VAL A 93 2.18 1.98 -2.06
CA VAL A 93 0.79 2.41 -2.20
C VAL A 93 -0.01 1.81 -1.07
N SER A 94 -0.72 2.63 -0.33
CA SER A 94 -1.46 2.16 0.84
C SER A 94 -2.72 2.98 1.09
N ALA A 95 -3.71 2.31 1.66
CA ALA A 95 -4.95 2.93 2.11
C ALA A 95 -5.50 2.09 3.26
N PRO A 96 -6.29 2.69 4.17
CA PRO A 96 -6.86 1.94 5.27
C PRO A 96 -7.71 0.77 4.75
N GLY A 97 -7.52 -0.39 5.35
CA GLY A 97 -8.29 -1.59 4.99
C GLY A 97 -7.84 -2.29 3.72
N MET A 98 -6.79 -1.83 3.09
CA MET A 98 -6.28 -2.42 1.86
C MET A 98 -4.90 -3.03 2.11
N ASP A 99 -4.52 -3.99 1.27
CA ASP A 99 -3.15 -4.50 1.30
C ASP A 99 -2.20 -3.39 0.87
N ILE A 100 -0.99 -3.42 1.40
CA ILE A 100 0.04 -2.45 1.07
C ILE A 100 0.85 -2.99 -0.10
N TYR A 101 1.01 -2.19 -1.14
CA TYR A 101 1.76 -2.59 -2.32
C TYR A 101 3.09 -1.86 -2.35
N GLU A 102 4.18 -2.63 -2.49
CA GLU A 102 5.52 -2.10 -2.67
C GLU A 102 6.07 -2.64 -3.98
N PHE A 103 6.48 -1.78 -4.86
CA PHE A 103 7.01 -2.19 -6.14
C PHE A 103 8.04 -1.18 -6.64
N ARG A 104 8.82 -1.61 -7.60
CA ARG A 104 9.87 -0.78 -8.20
C ARG A 104 9.43 -0.36 -9.59
N VAL A 105 9.79 0.86 -9.96
CA VAL A 105 9.39 1.42 -11.25
C VAL A 105 10.63 1.88 -11.99
N ARG A 106 10.74 1.44 -13.22
CA ARG A 106 11.76 1.91 -14.15
C ARG A 106 11.11 2.87 -15.12
N ILE A 107 11.70 4.04 -15.29
CA ILE A 107 11.13 5.07 -16.15
C ILE A 107 11.62 4.90 -17.57
N GLN A 108 10.67 4.82 -18.52
CA GLN A 108 10.94 4.80 -19.96
C GLN A 108 10.00 5.78 -20.63
N LYS A 109 10.53 6.92 -21.01
CA LYS A 109 9.69 8.06 -21.37
C LYS A 109 8.85 7.92 -22.63
N HIS A 110 9.29 7.15 -23.60
CA HIS A 110 8.67 7.22 -24.92
C HIS A 110 7.73 6.07 -25.27
N THR A 111 7.89 4.92 -24.64
CA THR A 111 7.17 3.72 -25.05
C THR A 111 6.31 3.09 -23.97
N ALA A 112 6.54 3.45 -22.73
CA ALA A 112 5.84 2.82 -21.62
C ALA A 112 4.51 3.51 -21.32
N PRO A 113 3.51 2.77 -20.84
CA PRO A 113 2.24 3.36 -20.41
C PRO A 113 2.39 4.03 -19.04
N GLU A 114 1.35 4.68 -18.59
CA GLU A 114 1.26 5.12 -17.21
C GLU A 114 0.99 3.93 -16.30
N LEU A 115 1.25 4.13 -15.01
CA LEU A 115 1.02 3.10 -14.03
C LEU A 115 -0.48 2.86 -13.82
N THR A 116 -0.85 1.60 -13.69
CA THR A 116 -2.19 1.22 -13.25
C THR A 116 -2.01 0.23 -12.11
N ILE A 117 -2.49 0.62 -10.94
CA ILE A 117 -2.31 -0.15 -9.71
C ILE A 117 -3.67 -0.63 -9.24
N HIS A 118 -3.77 -1.93 -8.97
CA HIS A 118 -5.00 -2.51 -8.44
C HIS A 118 -4.77 -2.87 -6.99
N LEU A 119 -5.51 -2.21 -6.10
CA LEU A 119 -5.43 -2.49 -4.66
C LEU A 119 -6.44 -3.54 -4.26
N SER A 120 -5.99 -4.47 -3.45
CA SER A 120 -6.86 -5.52 -2.89
C SER A 120 -7.26 -5.14 -1.48
N VAL A 121 -8.51 -5.47 -1.14
CA VAL A 121 -8.99 -5.31 0.23
C VAL A 121 -8.26 -6.32 1.11
N ALA A 122 -7.82 -5.89 2.28
CA ALA A 122 -7.15 -6.76 3.23
C ALA A 122 -8.14 -7.80 3.78
N THR A 123 -7.69 -9.04 3.91
CA THR A 123 -8.55 -10.13 4.40
C THR A 123 -7.98 -10.83 5.61
#